data_7cf30dbb49815a9058d8e05bdbf25769
#
_entry.id   7cf30dbb49815a9058d8e05bdbf25769
#
_cell.length_a   1.000
_cell.length_b   1.000
_cell.length_c   1.000
_cell.angle_alpha   90.00
_cell.angle_beta   90.00
_cell.angle_gamma   90.00
#
_symmetry.space_group_name_H-M   'P 1'
#
loop_
_entity.id
_entity.type
_entity.pdbx_description
1 polymer ?
#
loop_
_entity_poly.entity_id
_entity_poly.type
_entity_poly.pdbx_seq_one_letter_code
_entity_poly.pdbx_strand_id
1 'polypeptide(L)'
;MIIGFTLLLLILLASGLPVAFSLGLGGVAGMVLFMGGDGALAQLPIIGYKSLDDFVLTAVPMYILMSQILLTGKVGNDLFGLAHKWLRHLPGGLGIATVMACAVFAAITGSSVACAVTIGAIAIPEMLSRGYQRPLVLGAVAAGGTLGILIPPSIPMILYGAITDESIGKLFMSGVIPGVIMTAMFTAIVVYSSRNLPREEAASWDERFEALKKSFWGLMLPVIVVGGIYTGIFTPTEAAGIGTVYSLFITFCVYKTLGSLCRRPLPHAGIPKRRAP
;
A
#
# COMPACT_ATOMS: atom_id res chain seq x y z
N MET A 1 1.51 -7.74 38.37
CA MET A 1 1.16 -8.61 37.22
C MET A 1 1.23 -7.87 35.89
N ILE A 2 0.50 -6.76 35.72
CA ILE A 2 0.48 -6.00 34.43
C ILE A 2 1.89 -5.55 33.98
N ILE A 3 2.66 -4.95 34.91
CA ILE A 3 4.03 -4.50 34.60
C ILE A 3 4.94 -5.67 34.16
N GLY A 4 4.85 -6.83 34.86
CA GLY A 4 5.64 -8.01 34.47
C GLY A 4 5.24 -8.56 33.09
N PHE A 5 3.96 -8.55 32.77
CA PHE A 5 3.45 -8.94 31.47
C PHE A 5 3.93 -7.98 30.36
N THR A 6 3.85 -6.66 30.60
CA THR A 6 4.33 -5.65 29.66
C THR A 6 5.84 -5.80 29.42
N LEU A 7 6.63 -6.03 30.48
CA LEU A 7 8.06 -6.29 30.35
C LEU A 7 8.36 -7.56 29.55
N LEU A 8 7.62 -8.65 29.81
CA LEU A 8 7.75 -9.89 29.04
C LEU A 8 7.50 -9.64 27.54
N LEU A 9 6.44 -8.92 27.22
CA LEU A 9 6.10 -8.59 25.84
C LEU A 9 7.16 -7.73 25.15
N LEU A 10 7.69 -6.73 25.85
CA LEU A 10 8.80 -5.90 25.37
C LEU A 10 10.07 -6.72 25.16
N ILE A 11 10.40 -7.64 26.07
CA ILE A 11 11.56 -8.53 25.93
C ILE A 11 11.38 -9.43 24.72
N LEU A 12 10.20 -10.02 24.52
CA LEU A 12 9.91 -10.84 23.35
C LEU A 12 10.05 -10.06 22.04
N LEU A 13 9.56 -8.82 21.99
CA LEU A 13 9.70 -7.95 20.82
C LEU A 13 11.18 -7.55 20.57
N ALA A 14 11.95 -7.31 21.64
CA ALA A 14 13.36 -6.96 21.55
C ALA A 14 14.28 -8.15 21.23
N SER A 15 13.81 -9.40 21.38
CA SER A 15 14.59 -10.62 21.13
C SER A 15 14.89 -10.90 19.66
N GLY A 16 14.32 -10.11 18.72
CA GLY A 16 14.48 -10.31 17.28
C GLY A 16 13.56 -11.38 16.70
N LEU A 17 12.66 -11.95 17.50
CA LEU A 17 11.61 -12.84 16.99
C LEU A 17 10.64 -12.07 16.08
N PRO A 18 10.08 -12.70 15.03
CA PRO A 18 9.02 -12.08 14.24
C PRO A 18 7.88 -11.62 15.14
N VAL A 19 7.37 -10.41 14.91
CA VAL A 19 6.34 -9.75 15.76
C VAL A 19 5.13 -10.66 16.00
N ALA A 20 4.70 -11.42 14.99
CA ALA A 20 3.58 -12.34 15.10
C ALA A 20 3.81 -13.41 16.19
N PHE A 21 5.02 -13.98 16.27
CA PHE A 21 5.35 -14.96 17.31
C PHE A 21 5.49 -14.31 18.70
N SER A 22 6.07 -13.12 18.77
CA SER A 22 6.19 -12.37 20.02
C SER A 22 4.82 -12.03 20.62
N LEU A 23 3.89 -11.56 19.77
CA LEU A 23 2.53 -11.27 20.18
C LEU A 23 1.73 -12.55 20.51
N GLY A 24 1.89 -13.61 19.71
CA GLY A 24 1.26 -14.90 19.98
C GLY A 24 1.69 -15.51 21.31
N LEU A 25 3.00 -15.60 21.55
CA LEU A 25 3.56 -16.09 22.82
C LEU A 25 3.16 -15.19 24.00
N GLY A 26 3.18 -13.87 23.81
CA GLY A 26 2.71 -12.91 24.79
C GLY A 26 1.22 -13.11 25.11
N GLY A 27 0.38 -13.30 24.09
CA GLY A 27 -1.04 -13.60 24.27
C GLY A 27 -1.28 -14.87 25.06
N VAL A 28 -0.61 -15.97 24.71
CA VAL A 28 -0.67 -17.25 25.44
C VAL A 28 -0.23 -17.08 26.90
N ALA A 29 0.91 -16.41 27.11
CA ALA A 29 1.40 -16.13 28.47
C ALA A 29 0.42 -15.27 29.28
N GLY A 30 -0.18 -14.25 28.64
CA GLY A 30 -1.23 -13.43 29.25
C GLY A 30 -2.46 -14.25 29.64
N MET A 31 -2.94 -15.11 28.75
CA MET A 31 -4.08 -15.99 29.07
C MET A 31 -3.79 -16.90 30.26
N VAL A 32 -2.62 -17.53 30.30
CA VAL A 32 -2.22 -18.40 31.40
C VAL A 32 -2.10 -17.62 32.72
N LEU A 33 -1.52 -16.43 32.69
CA LEU A 33 -1.29 -15.59 33.88
C LEU A 33 -2.57 -14.96 34.46
N PHE A 34 -3.52 -14.57 33.58
CA PHE A 34 -4.71 -13.81 33.98
C PHE A 34 -5.98 -14.63 34.04
N MET A 35 -6.08 -15.72 33.26
CA MET A 35 -7.31 -16.53 33.14
C MET A 35 -7.23 -17.91 33.85
N GLY A 36 -6.08 -18.25 34.46
CA GLY A 36 -5.96 -19.44 35.31
C GLY A 36 -5.68 -20.76 34.59
N GLY A 37 -4.51 -20.86 33.98
CA GLY A 37 -3.87 -22.14 33.63
C GLY A 37 -4.57 -22.96 32.54
N ASP A 38 -4.91 -24.20 32.85
CA ASP A 38 -5.38 -25.18 31.85
C ASP A 38 -6.71 -24.79 31.15
N GLY A 39 -7.58 -24.05 31.82
CA GLY A 39 -8.82 -23.54 31.23
C GLY A 39 -8.57 -22.50 30.13
N ALA A 40 -7.53 -21.71 30.29
CA ALA A 40 -7.15 -20.70 29.29
C ALA A 40 -6.54 -21.35 28.03
N LEU A 41 -5.73 -22.39 28.20
CA LEU A 41 -5.14 -23.12 27.06
C LEU A 41 -6.19 -23.84 26.22
N ALA A 42 -7.25 -24.32 26.84
CA ALA A 42 -8.37 -24.95 26.13
C ALA A 42 -9.16 -23.97 25.24
N GLN A 43 -9.08 -22.67 25.53
CA GLN A 43 -9.75 -21.63 24.71
C GLN A 43 -8.91 -21.20 23.48
N LEU A 44 -7.60 -21.45 23.47
CA LEU A 44 -6.72 -21.05 22.36
C LEU A 44 -7.19 -21.53 20.98
N PRO A 45 -7.54 -22.82 20.78
CA PRO A 45 -8.04 -23.29 19.49
C PRO A 45 -9.34 -22.60 19.09
N ILE A 46 -10.24 -22.33 20.04
CA ILE A 46 -11.52 -21.69 19.79
C ILE A 46 -11.33 -20.23 19.39
N ILE A 47 -10.45 -19.51 20.09
CA ILE A 47 -10.11 -18.12 19.77
C ILE A 47 -9.40 -18.06 18.42
N GLY A 48 -8.44 -18.95 18.17
CA GLY A 48 -7.73 -19.03 16.89
C GLY A 48 -8.67 -19.30 15.72
N TYR A 49 -9.60 -20.23 15.89
CA TYR A 49 -10.62 -20.53 14.88
C TYR A 49 -11.53 -19.31 14.63
N LYS A 50 -12.10 -18.72 15.67
CA LYS A 50 -12.98 -17.54 15.58
C LYS A 50 -12.27 -16.34 14.96
N SER A 51 -10.99 -16.14 15.24
CA SER A 51 -10.22 -15.04 14.66
C SER A 51 -9.97 -15.21 13.16
N LEU A 52 -10.03 -16.44 12.63
CA LEU A 52 -9.88 -16.73 11.20
C LEU A 52 -11.23 -16.87 10.49
N ASP A 53 -12.29 -17.23 11.22
CA ASP A 53 -13.65 -17.42 10.71
C ASP A 53 -14.42 -16.09 10.71
N ASP A 54 -13.77 -15.03 10.19
CA ASP A 54 -14.40 -13.74 10.02
C ASP A 54 -14.53 -13.44 8.52
N PHE A 55 -15.77 -13.24 8.08
CA PHE A 55 -16.09 -12.93 6.68
C PHE A 55 -15.36 -11.67 6.19
N VAL A 56 -15.13 -10.72 7.07
CA VAL A 56 -14.41 -9.47 6.75
C VAL A 56 -12.96 -9.73 6.33
N LEU A 57 -12.33 -10.76 6.92
CA LEU A 57 -10.95 -11.13 6.56
C LEU A 57 -10.82 -11.62 5.12
N THR A 58 -11.90 -12.09 4.49
CA THR A 58 -11.88 -12.49 3.07
C THR A 58 -11.59 -11.31 2.14
N ALA A 59 -11.83 -10.08 2.58
CA ALA A 59 -11.46 -8.88 1.84
C ALA A 59 -9.94 -8.75 1.67
N VAL A 60 -9.14 -9.18 2.65
CA VAL A 60 -7.67 -9.03 2.66
C VAL A 60 -7.02 -9.74 1.46
N PRO A 61 -7.22 -11.04 1.22
CA PRO A 61 -6.64 -11.72 0.06
C PRO A 61 -7.15 -11.12 -1.26
N MET A 62 -8.38 -10.63 -1.32
CA MET A 62 -8.90 -9.97 -2.52
C MET A 62 -8.18 -8.63 -2.79
N TYR A 63 -7.97 -7.79 -1.80
CA TYR A 63 -7.20 -6.56 -1.96
C TYR A 63 -5.72 -6.83 -2.30
N ILE A 64 -5.12 -7.87 -1.71
CA ILE A 64 -3.75 -8.30 -2.06
C ILE A 64 -3.70 -8.73 -3.53
N LEU A 65 -4.64 -9.56 -3.97
CA LEU A 65 -4.72 -10.00 -5.36
C LEU A 65 -4.91 -8.82 -6.31
N MET A 66 -5.84 -7.91 -5.99
CA MET A 66 -6.06 -6.67 -6.73
C MET A 66 -4.77 -5.88 -6.88
N SER A 67 -4.03 -5.67 -5.79
CA SER A 67 -2.78 -4.91 -5.81
C SER A 67 -1.71 -5.59 -6.67
N GLN A 68 -1.57 -6.92 -6.62
CA GLN A 68 -0.62 -7.68 -7.43
C GLN A 68 -0.94 -7.61 -8.93
N ILE A 69 -2.21 -7.69 -9.29
CA ILE A 69 -2.66 -7.53 -10.68
C ILE A 69 -2.27 -6.14 -11.21
N LEU A 70 -2.49 -5.09 -10.44
CA LEU A 70 -2.19 -3.71 -10.82
C LEU A 70 -0.69 -3.42 -10.89
N LEU A 71 0.11 -4.04 -10.02
CA LEU A 71 1.58 -4.00 -10.08
C LEU A 71 2.09 -4.48 -11.44
N THR A 72 1.54 -5.58 -11.93
CA THR A 72 1.92 -6.16 -13.23
C THR A 72 1.34 -5.37 -14.40
N GLY A 73 0.25 -4.62 -14.17
CA GLY A 73 -0.51 -3.87 -15.17
C GLY A 73 0.11 -2.57 -15.65
N LYS A 74 1.29 -2.16 -15.17
CA LYS A 74 1.94 -0.85 -15.47
C LYS A 74 1.13 0.38 -15.05
N VAL A 75 0.09 0.21 -14.24
CA VAL A 75 -0.76 1.32 -13.77
C VAL A 75 0.07 2.37 -13.03
N GLY A 76 1.07 1.95 -12.25
CA GLY A 76 1.98 2.86 -11.55
C GLY A 76 2.76 3.79 -12.48
N ASN A 77 3.17 3.30 -13.67
CA ASN A 77 3.88 4.11 -14.67
C ASN A 77 3.00 5.23 -15.22
N ASP A 78 1.75 4.91 -15.52
CA ASP A 78 0.81 5.88 -16.09
C ASP A 78 0.41 6.93 -15.04
N LEU A 79 0.20 6.53 -13.79
CA LEU A 79 -0.09 7.44 -12.68
C LEU A 79 1.09 8.37 -12.37
N PHE A 80 2.31 7.84 -12.37
CA PHE A 80 3.51 8.65 -12.22
C PHE A 80 3.66 9.63 -13.39
N GLY A 81 3.47 9.17 -14.62
CA GLY A 81 3.51 10.01 -15.82
C GLY A 81 2.44 11.12 -15.79
N LEU A 82 1.24 10.80 -15.32
CA LEU A 82 0.17 11.79 -15.12
C LEU A 82 0.60 12.85 -14.09
N ALA A 83 1.00 12.43 -12.90
CA ALA A 83 1.44 13.34 -11.84
C ALA A 83 2.61 14.22 -12.31
N HIS A 84 3.58 13.65 -13.03
CA HIS A 84 4.71 14.39 -13.57
C HIS A 84 4.29 15.45 -14.59
N LYS A 85 3.46 15.12 -15.58
CA LYS A 85 2.99 16.08 -16.60
C LYS A 85 2.18 17.24 -16.01
N TRP A 86 1.45 16.97 -14.91
CA TRP A 86 0.66 18.01 -14.24
C TRP A 86 1.48 18.91 -13.31
N LEU A 87 2.55 18.39 -12.70
CA LEU A 87 3.26 19.05 -11.60
C LEU A 87 4.70 19.47 -11.94
N ARG A 88 5.22 19.09 -13.12
CA ARG A 88 6.63 19.34 -13.52
C ARG A 88 7.03 20.82 -13.52
N HIS A 89 6.08 21.72 -13.70
CA HIS A 89 6.32 23.17 -13.70
C HIS A 89 6.56 23.77 -12.31
N LEU A 90 6.24 23.01 -11.24
CA LEU A 90 6.43 23.44 -9.86
C LEU A 90 7.90 23.24 -9.42
N PRO A 91 8.38 24.02 -8.43
CA PRO A 91 9.71 23.80 -7.86
C PRO A 91 9.78 22.41 -7.22
N GLY A 92 10.74 21.59 -7.68
CA GLY A 92 10.77 20.18 -7.24
C GLY A 92 9.67 19.30 -7.84
N GLY A 93 9.13 19.68 -9.01
CA GLY A 93 7.94 19.08 -9.63
C GLY A 93 7.98 17.57 -9.75
N LEU A 94 9.16 16.98 -10.03
CA LEU A 94 9.29 15.53 -10.11
C LEU A 94 9.17 14.86 -8.74
N GLY A 95 9.71 15.47 -7.68
CA GLY A 95 9.55 14.98 -6.32
C GLY A 95 8.10 15.10 -5.81
N ILE A 96 7.43 16.22 -6.15
CA ILE A 96 6.00 16.40 -5.87
C ILE A 96 5.19 15.33 -6.61
N ALA A 97 5.50 15.10 -7.89
CA ALA A 97 4.86 14.06 -8.69
C ALA A 97 5.04 12.66 -8.09
N THR A 98 6.22 12.38 -7.51
CA THR A 98 6.49 11.13 -6.79
C THR A 98 5.55 10.96 -5.59
N VAL A 99 5.44 11.96 -4.72
CA VAL A 99 4.55 11.91 -3.54
C VAL A 99 3.09 11.79 -3.95
N MET A 100 2.64 12.56 -4.95
CA MET A 100 1.26 12.49 -5.45
C MET A 100 0.97 11.16 -6.13
N ALA A 101 1.89 10.64 -6.93
CA ALA A 101 1.75 9.31 -7.52
C ALA A 101 1.66 8.22 -6.44
N CYS A 102 2.47 8.33 -5.38
CA CYS A 102 2.36 7.43 -4.23
C CYS A 102 0.98 7.55 -3.55
N ALA A 103 0.47 8.76 -3.32
CA ALA A 103 -0.83 8.95 -2.68
C ALA A 103 -1.97 8.33 -3.51
N VAL A 104 -1.98 8.56 -4.82
CA VAL A 104 -2.99 7.97 -5.71
C VAL A 104 -2.83 6.46 -5.81
N PHE A 105 -1.59 5.97 -5.95
CA PHE A 105 -1.33 4.53 -6.02
C PHE A 105 -1.61 3.82 -4.70
N ALA A 106 -1.41 4.51 -3.57
CA ALA A 106 -1.82 4.06 -2.24
C ALA A 106 -3.33 3.82 -2.17
N ALA A 107 -4.14 4.78 -2.67
CA ALA A 107 -5.60 4.64 -2.75
C ALA A 107 -6.07 3.50 -3.67
N ILE A 108 -5.18 2.96 -4.48
CA ILE A 108 -5.47 1.83 -5.37
C ILE A 108 -5.07 0.51 -4.70
N THR A 109 -3.88 0.44 -4.11
CA THR A 109 -3.27 -0.82 -3.69
C THR A 109 -3.46 -1.15 -2.21
N GLY A 110 -3.64 -0.14 -1.38
CA GLY A 110 -3.76 -0.30 0.08
C GLY A 110 -2.51 -0.90 0.76
N SER A 111 -1.37 -0.88 0.08
CA SER A 111 -0.12 -1.50 0.53
C SER A 111 1.05 -0.54 0.42
N SER A 112 1.71 -0.26 1.55
CA SER A 112 2.89 0.60 1.61
C SER A 112 4.07 0.03 0.82
N VAL A 113 4.30 -1.28 0.93
CA VAL A 113 5.41 -1.95 0.24
C VAL A 113 5.20 -1.93 -1.28
N ALA A 114 3.99 -2.28 -1.73
CA ALA A 114 3.65 -2.25 -3.15
C ALA A 114 3.81 -0.85 -3.74
N CYS A 115 3.38 0.18 -3.01
CA CYS A 115 3.51 1.58 -3.39
C CYS A 115 4.99 1.99 -3.51
N ALA A 116 5.79 1.76 -2.46
CA ALA A 116 7.20 2.13 -2.43
C ALA A 116 8.01 1.43 -3.52
N VAL A 117 7.78 0.12 -3.74
CA VAL A 117 8.49 -0.65 -4.77
C VAL A 117 8.12 -0.17 -6.18
N THR A 118 6.83 0.01 -6.46
CA THR A 118 6.37 0.35 -7.81
C THR A 118 6.76 1.77 -8.20
N ILE A 119 6.38 2.74 -7.38
CA ILE A 119 6.70 4.14 -7.66
C ILE A 119 8.20 4.40 -7.51
N GLY A 120 8.85 3.75 -6.53
CA GLY A 120 10.29 3.87 -6.35
C GLY A 120 11.09 3.35 -7.54
N ALA A 121 10.70 2.25 -8.16
CA ALA A 121 11.37 1.71 -9.34
C ALA A 121 11.37 2.70 -10.52
N ILE A 122 10.37 3.58 -10.59
CA ILE A 122 10.22 4.58 -11.65
C ILE A 122 10.86 5.91 -11.22
N ALA A 123 10.50 6.38 -10.02
CA ALA A 123 10.85 7.72 -9.54
C ALA A 123 12.33 7.85 -9.16
N ILE A 124 12.94 6.82 -8.56
CA ILE A 124 14.33 6.90 -8.09
C ILE A 124 15.30 7.18 -9.22
N PRO A 125 15.36 6.38 -10.32
CA PRO A 125 16.30 6.65 -11.40
C PRO A 125 16.01 8.00 -12.07
N GLU A 126 14.73 8.36 -12.24
CA GLU A 126 14.33 9.59 -12.88
C GLU A 126 14.73 10.83 -12.07
N MET A 127 14.51 10.82 -10.74
CA MET A 127 14.89 11.92 -9.86
C MET A 127 16.42 12.06 -9.76
N LEU A 128 17.15 10.94 -9.66
CA LEU A 128 18.62 10.95 -9.58
C LEU A 128 19.25 11.49 -10.86
N SER A 129 18.73 11.12 -12.04
CA SER A 129 19.23 11.62 -13.33
C SER A 129 19.05 13.14 -13.49
N ARG A 130 18.10 13.74 -12.75
CA ARG A 130 17.82 15.19 -12.77
C ARG A 130 18.48 15.96 -11.62
N GLY A 131 19.44 15.34 -10.93
CA GLY A 131 20.25 16.01 -9.92
C GLY A 131 19.61 16.16 -8.55
N TYR A 132 18.51 15.42 -8.24
CA TYR A 132 17.99 15.40 -6.90
C TYR A 132 18.95 14.70 -5.94
N GLN A 133 19.07 15.19 -4.73
CA GLN A 133 19.91 14.59 -3.71
C GLN A 133 19.39 13.20 -3.31
N ARG A 134 20.26 12.21 -3.27
CA ARG A 134 19.89 10.81 -2.98
C ARG A 134 19.08 10.63 -1.69
N PRO A 135 19.39 11.30 -0.55
CA PRO A 135 18.57 11.19 0.66
C PRO A 135 17.14 11.69 0.46
N LEU A 136 16.96 12.79 -0.29
CA LEU A 136 15.62 13.31 -0.59
C LEU A 136 14.82 12.35 -1.47
N VAL A 137 15.45 11.76 -2.48
CA VAL A 137 14.82 10.80 -3.40
C VAL A 137 14.32 9.58 -2.62
N LEU A 138 15.21 8.96 -1.84
CA LEU A 138 14.86 7.77 -1.05
C LEU A 138 13.83 8.10 0.03
N GLY A 139 13.98 9.27 0.69
CA GLY A 139 13.04 9.76 1.69
C GLY A 139 11.65 10.02 1.10
N ALA A 140 11.55 10.66 -0.07
CA ALA A 140 10.27 10.93 -0.73
C ALA A 140 9.53 9.64 -1.12
N VAL A 141 10.25 8.64 -1.63
CA VAL A 141 9.66 7.32 -1.99
C VAL A 141 9.27 6.55 -0.74
N ALA A 142 10.11 6.50 0.29
CA ALA A 142 9.81 5.80 1.53
C ALA A 142 8.62 6.45 2.25
N ALA A 143 8.63 7.78 2.42
CA ALA A 143 7.53 8.53 3.02
C ALA A 143 6.24 8.42 2.19
N GLY A 144 6.34 8.58 0.85
CA GLY A 144 5.20 8.38 -0.05
C GLY A 144 4.62 6.97 0.06
N GLY A 145 5.47 5.95 0.19
CA GLY A 145 5.04 4.57 0.38
C GLY A 145 4.20 4.39 1.65
N THR A 146 4.51 5.09 2.75
CA THR A 146 3.72 4.97 4.00
C THR A 146 2.26 5.43 3.85
N LEU A 147 1.95 6.26 2.85
CA LEU A 147 0.58 6.64 2.54
C LEU A 147 -0.31 5.44 2.22
N GLY A 148 0.27 4.32 1.76
CA GLY A 148 -0.44 3.09 1.41
C GLY A 148 -1.13 2.37 2.59
N ILE A 149 -0.76 2.68 3.82
CA ILE A 149 -1.47 2.17 5.00
C ILE A 149 -2.49 3.17 5.55
N LEU A 150 -2.42 4.42 5.12
CA LEU A 150 -3.24 5.51 5.66
C LEU A 150 -4.40 5.88 4.72
N ILE A 151 -4.13 5.93 3.40
CA ILE A 151 -5.14 6.30 2.41
C ILE A 151 -5.98 5.05 2.07
N PRO A 152 -7.32 5.11 2.20
CA PRO A 152 -8.18 3.97 1.89
C PRO A 152 -8.22 3.62 0.38
N PRO A 153 -8.45 2.31 0.05
CA PRO A 153 -8.60 1.17 0.95
C PRO A 153 -7.24 0.74 1.54
N SER A 154 -7.22 0.39 2.82
CA SER A 154 -5.98 0.02 3.53
C SER A 154 -6.13 -1.35 4.18
N ILE A 155 -5.23 -2.28 3.85
CA ILE A 155 -5.22 -3.64 4.40
C ILE A 155 -5.08 -3.63 5.93
N PRO A 156 -4.16 -2.85 6.55
CA PRO A 156 -4.08 -2.75 8.00
C PRO A 156 -5.34 -2.24 8.68
N MET A 157 -6.09 -1.31 8.06
CA MET A 157 -7.36 -0.84 8.61
C MET A 157 -8.44 -1.92 8.57
N ILE A 158 -8.45 -2.78 7.54
CA ILE A 158 -9.36 -3.92 7.45
C ILE A 158 -9.06 -4.92 8.58
N LEU A 159 -7.79 -5.26 8.76
CA LEU A 159 -7.36 -6.15 9.85
C LEU A 159 -7.70 -5.57 11.22
N TYR A 160 -7.47 -4.27 11.42
CA TYR A 160 -7.83 -3.59 12.66
C TYR A 160 -9.35 -3.66 12.92
N GLY A 161 -10.16 -3.33 11.90
CA GLY A 161 -11.61 -3.38 12.00
C GLY A 161 -12.15 -4.79 12.32
N ALA A 162 -11.57 -5.82 11.69
CA ALA A 162 -11.93 -7.21 11.95
C ALA A 162 -11.58 -7.66 13.39
N ILE A 163 -10.45 -7.19 13.95
CA ILE A 163 -10.02 -7.56 15.30
C ILE A 163 -10.82 -6.80 16.38
N THR A 164 -11.22 -5.55 16.08
CA THR A 164 -11.87 -4.67 17.06
C THR A 164 -13.39 -4.61 16.89
N ASP A 165 -13.96 -5.34 15.94
CA ASP A 165 -15.38 -5.29 15.54
C ASP A 165 -15.85 -3.87 15.14
N GLU A 166 -14.89 -3.03 14.63
CA GLU A 166 -15.18 -1.68 14.20
C GLU A 166 -15.55 -1.61 12.71
N SER A 167 -16.41 -0.66 12.38
CA SER A 167 -16.83 -0.46 10.98
C SER A 167 -15.66 -0.03 10.08
N ILE A 168 -15.30 -0.89 9.13
CA ILE A 168 -14.23 -0.62 8.15
C ILE A 168 -14.53 0.66 7.33
N GLY A 169 -15.79 0.90 6.97
CA GLY A 169 -16.19 2.12 6.27
C GLY A 169 -15.87 3.38 7.08
N LYS A 170 -16.13 3.37 8.40
CA LYS A 170 -15.77 4.48 9.30
C LYS A 170 -14.25 4.62 9.44
N LEU A 171 -13.52 3.51 9.54
CA LEU A 171 -12.06 3.51 9.59
C LEU A 171 -11.47 4.10 8.31
N PHE A 172 -11.98 3.74 7.16
CA PHE A 172 -11.56 4.31 5.88
C PHE A 172 -11.83 5.82 5.82
N MET A 173 -13.01 6.28 6.25
CA MET A 173 -13.30 7.71 6.33
C MET A 173 -12.31 8.45 7.24
N SER A 174 -11.96 7.87 8.39
CA SER A 174 -11.02 8.48 9.33
C SER A 174 -9.61 8.61 8.75
N GLY A 175 -9.20 7.74 7.83
CA GLY A 175 -7.89 7.75 7.18
C GLY A 175 -7.72 8.83 6.11
N VAL A 176 -8.81 9.34 5.53
CA VAL A 176 -8.74 10.31 4.41
C VAL A 176 -8.09 11.63 4.86
N ILE A 177 -8.56 12.21 5.96
CA ILE A 177 -8.05 13.51 6.45
C ILE A 177 -6.56 13.43 6.82
N PRO A 178 -6.10 12.47 7.66
CA PRO A 178 -4.69 12.30 7.93
C PRO A 178 -3.87 12.01 6.66
N GLY A 179 -4.42 11.22 5.72
CA GLY A 179 -3.77 10.93 4.44
C GLY A 179 -3.50 12.17 3.60
N VAL A 180 -4.48 13.07 3.51
CA VAL A 180 -4.33 14.36 2.81
C VAL A 180 -3.32 15.25 3.52
N ILE A 181 -3.38 15.35 4.86
CA ILE A 181 -2.44 16.16 5.65
C ILE A 181 -1.01 15.65 5.45
N MET A 182 -0.79 14.34 5.57
CA MET A 182 0.54 13.74 5.39
C MET A 182 1.06 13.95 3.96
N THR A 183 0.22 13.79 2.95
CA THR A 183 0.57 14.07 1.55
C THR A 183 0.98 15.53 1.36
N ALA A 184 0.24 16.47 1.95
CA ALA A 184 0.57 17.88 1.90
C ALA A 184 1.90 18.19 2.62
N MET A 185 2.14 17.60 3.79
CA MET A 185 3.39 17.76 4.54
C MET A 185 4.60 17.22 3.77
N PHE A 186 4.50 16.01 3.21
CA PHE A 186 5.57 15.43 2.39
C PHE A 186 5.84 16.26 1.14
N THR A 187 4.79 16.75 0.49
CA THR A 187 4.89 17.67 -0.64
C THR A 187 5.60 18.96 -0.24
N ALA A 188 5.25 19.56 0.89
CA ALA A 188 5.89 20.77 1.40
C ALA A 188 7.39 20.57 1.67
N ILE A 189 7.78 19.46 2.29
CA ILE A 189 9.19 19.09 2.53
C ILE A 189 9.94 18.97 1.20
N VAL A 190 9.36 18.30 0.22
CA VAL A 190 9.96 18.13 -1.12
C VAL A 190 10.15 19.48 -1.81
N VAL A 191 9.13 20.34 -1.80
CA VAL A 191 9.20 21.70 -2.36
C VAL A 191 10.31 22.51 -1.70
N TYR A 192 10.36 22.48 -0.37
CA TYR A 192 11.38 23.21 0.39
C TYR A 192 12.80 22.73 0.06
N SER A 193 12.99 21.42 0.00
CA SER A 193 14.30 20.82 -0.25
C SER A 193 14.77 20.92 -1.72
N SER A 194 13.81 21.09 -2.65
CA SER A 194 14.08 21.11 -4.10
C SER A 194 13.94 22.50 -4.72
N ARG A 195 13.79 23.55 -3.93
CA ARG A 195 13.53 24.91 -4.42
C ARG A 195 14.64 25.47 -5.34
N ASN A 196 15.86 24.99 -5.20
CA ASN A 196 17.03 25.43 -5.98
C ASN A 196 17.23 24.63 -7.27
N LEU A 197 16.42 23.59 -7.50
CA LEU A 197 16.51 22.82 -8.73
C LEU A 197 15.83 23.55 -9.90
N PRO A 198 16.34 23.38 -11.12
CA PRO A 198 15.74 23.97 -12.31
C PRO A 198 14.30 23.42 -12.46
N ARG A 199 13.41 24.31 -12.88
CA ARG A 199 12.02 23.95 -13.19
C ARG A 199 11.94 23.48 -14.63
N GLU A 200 11.08 22.51 -14.86
CA GLU A 200 10.74 22.11 -16.22
C GLU A 200 9.65 23.03 -16.80
N GLU A 201 9.61 23.10 -18.11
CA GLU A 201 8.52 23.78 -18.81
C GLU A 201 7.18 23.08 -18.52
N ALA A 202 6.11 23.88 -18.42
CA ALA A 202 4.79 23.34 -18.23
C ALA A 202 4.42 22.41 -19.41
N ALA A 203 3.79 21.28 -19.10
CA ALA A 203 3.26 20.42 -20.14
C ALA A 203 2.13 21.13 -20.88
N SER A 204 2.02 20.89 -22.18
CA SER A 204 0.89 21.37 -22.96
C SER A 204 -0.42 20.76 -22.45
N TRP A 205 -1.54 21.44 -22.74
CA TRP A 205 -2.84 20.90 -22.35
C TRP A 205 -3.12 19.54 -23.01
N ASP A 206 -2.68 19.37 -24.24
CA ASP A 206 -2.83 18.11 -24.97
C ASP A 206 -2.08 16.97 -24.27
N GLU A 207 -0.83 17.20 -23.85
CA GLU A 207 -0.06 16.22 -23.08
C GLU A 207 -0.71 15.86 -21.75
N ARG A 208 -1.32 16.84 -21.05
CA ARG A 208 -2.02 16.63 -19.78
C ARG A 208 -3.28 15.79 -19.96
N PHE A 209 -4.09 16.11 -20.99
CA PHE A 209 -5.30 15.36 -21.29
C PHE A 209 -4.99 13.96 -21.81
N GLU A 210 -3.96 13.78 -22.61
CA GLU A 210 -3.51 12.46 -23.04
C GLU A 210 -3.09 11.59 -21.85
N ALA A 211 -2.30 12.15 -20.91
CA ALA A 211 -1.91 11.44 -19.69
C ALA A 211 -3.12 11.09 -18.82
N LEU A 212 -4.09 12.01 -18.69
CA LEU A 212 -5.31 11.76 -17.94
C LEU A 212 -6.13 10.63 -18.59
N LYS A 213 -6.31 10.66 -19.92
CA LYS A 213 -7.03 9.62 -20.67
C LYS A 213 -6.37 8.26 -20.50
N LYS A 214 -5.04 8.21 -20.51
CA LYS A 214 -4.27 6.98 -20.33
C LYS A 214 -4.40 6.41 -18.91
N SER A 215 -4.39 7.28 -17.89
CA SER A 215 -4.51 6.90 -16.49
C SER A 215 -5.95 6.74 -16.00
N PHE A 216 -6.94 7.11 -16.82
CA PHE A 216 -8.36 7.17 -16.44
C PHE A 216 -8.86 5.87 -15.82
N TRP A 217 -8.57 4.75 -16.45
CA TRP A 217 -9.01 3.44 -15.95
C TRP A 217 -8.43 3.10 -14.60
N GLY A 218 -7.14 3.43 -14.36
CA GLY A 218 -6.53 3.25 -13.05
C GLY A 218 -7.13 4.16 -11.98
N LEU A 219 -7.44 5.43 -12.33
CA LEU A 219 -8.06 6.39 -11.42
C LEU A 219 -9.50 6.04 -11.04
N MET A 220 -10.22 5.34 -11.91
CA MET A 220 -11.59 4.91 -11.62
C MET A 220 -11.66 3.86 -10.53
N LEU A 221 -10.59 3.09 -10.30
CA LEU A 221 -10.60 2.01 -9.31
C LEU A 221 -10.86 2.53 -7.89
N PRO A 222 -10.10 3.50 -7.33
CA PRO A 222 -10.42 4.03 -6.00
C PRO A 222 -11.80 4.71 -5.95
N VAL A 223 -12.24 5.32 -7.04
CA VAL A 223 -13.58 5.91 -7.10
C VAL A 223 -14.67 4.84 -6.98
N ILE A 224 -14.53 3.70 -7.67
CA ILE A 224 -15.47 2.59 -7.60
C ILE A 224 -15.45 1.96 -6.22
N VAL A 225 -14.25 1.62 -5.70
CA VAL A 225 -14.09 0.89 -4.44
C VAL A 225 -14.49 1.78 -3.26
N VAL A 226 -13.84 2.93 -3.11
CA VAL A 226 -14.07 3.82 -1.96
C VAL A 226 -15.40 4.53 -2.07
N GLY A 227 -15.75 5.00 -3.26
CA GLY A 227 -17.04 5.62 -3.52
C GLY A 227 -18.21 4.67 -3.27
N GLY A 228 -18.09 3.42 -3.72
CA GLY A 228 -19.13 2.39 -3.50
C GLY A 228 -19.33 2.05 -2.00
N ILE A 229 -18.25 2.03 -1.22
CA ILE A 229 -18.33 1.83 0.24
C ILE A 229 -18.99 3.04 0.92
N TYR A 230 -18.61 4.27 0.54
CA TYR A 230 -19.13 5.48 1.19
C TYR A 230 -20.58 5.79 0.83
N THR A 231 -21.02 5.40 -0.35
CA THR A 231 -22.44 5.50 -0.75
C THR A 231 -23.31 4.37 -0.18
N GLY A 232 -22.69 3.37 0.47
CA GLY A 232 -23.39 2.23 1.04
C GLY A 232 -23.85 1.20 0.00
N ILE A 233 -23.39 1.31 -1.26
CA ILE A 233 -23.71 0.35 -2.33
C ILE A 233 -23.00 -0.97 -2.11
N PHE A 234 -21.77 -0.94 -1.59
CA PHE A 234 -20.93 -2.10 -1.37
C PHE A 234 -20.47 -2.18 0.09
N THR A 235 -20.44 -3.38 0.61
CA THR A 235 -19.66 -3.70 1.80
C THR A 235 -18.17 -3.69 1.46
N PRO A 236 -17.26 -3.54 2.42
CA PRO A 236 -15.81 -3.59 2.15
C PRO A 236 -15.35 -4.87 1.48
N THR A 237 -16.00 -5.99 1.76
CA THR A 237 -15.70 -7.30 1.18
C THR A 237 -16.17 -7.39 -0.27
N GLU A 238 -17.37 -6.92 -0.57
CA GLU A 238 -17.88 -6.83 -1.95
C GLU A 238 -17.05 -5.87 -2.80
N ALA A 239 -16.67 -4.72 -2.22
CA ALA A 239 -15.81 -3.75 -2.88
C ALA A 239 -14.44 -4.35 -3.23
N ALA A 240 -13.87 -5.22 -2.38
CA ALA A 240 -12.64 -5.94 -2.67
C ALA A 240 -12.80 -6.89 -3.86
N GLY A 241 -13.92 -7.64 -3.93
CA GLY A 241 -14.25 -8.52 -5.05
C GLY A 241 -14.41 -7.74 -6.36
N ILE A 242 -15.22 -6.67 -6.34
CA ILE A 242 -15.45 -5.79 -7.49
C ILE A 242 -14.14 -5.14 -7.95
N GLY A 243 -13.33 -4.62 -7.02
CA GLY A 243 -12.03 -4.05 -7.33
C GLY A 243 -11.08 -5.05 -7.97
N THR A 244 -11.09 -6.29 -7.52
CA THR A 244 -10.30 -7.38 -8.10
C THR A 244 -10.74 -7.70 -9.53
N VAL A 245 -12.03 -7.87 -9.77
CA VAL A 245 -12.60 -8.11 -11.12
C VAL A 245 -12.29 -6.93 -12.04
N TYR A 246 -12.48 -5.71 -11.56
CA TYR A 246 -12.17 -4.51 -12.33
C TYR A 246 -10.67 -4.40 -12.66
N SER A 247 -9.78 -4.74 -11.72
CA SER A 247 -8.33 -4.73 -11.95
C SER A 247 -7.92 -5.77 -13.00
N LEU A 248 -8.53 -6.96 -12.98
CA LEU A 248 -8.34 -7.98 -14.03
C LEU A 248 -8.80 -7.46 -15.38
N PHE A 249 -9.99 -6.86 -15.44
CA PHE A 249 -10.53 -6.30 -16.68
C PHE A 249 -9.59 -5.24 -17.26
N ILE A 250 -9.13 -4.29 -16.46
CA ILE A 250 -8.22 -3.24 -16.93
C ILE A 250 -6.92 -3.85 -17.44
N THR A 251 -6.31 -4.74 -16.67
CA THR A 251 -4.99 -5.29 -16.98
C THR A 251 -5.03 -6.21 -18.19
N PHE A 252 -6.14 -6.92 -18.40
CA PHE A 252 -6.33 -7.82 -19.53
C PHE A 252 -6.78 -7.09 -20.79
N CYS A 253 -7.83 -6.26 -20.68
CA CYS A 253 -8.47 -5.63 -21.85
C CYS A 253 -7.82 -4.31 -22.25
N VAL A 254 -7.45 -3.46 -21.27
CA VAL A 254 -6.92 -2.11 -21.53
C VAL A 254 -5.42 -2.15 -21.70
N TYR A 255 -4.69 -2.66 -20.69
CA TYR A 255 -3.23 -2.68 -20.70
C TYR A 255 -2.63 -3.86 -21.48
N LYS A 256 -3.38 -4.94 -21.68
CA LYS A 256 -2.96 -6.17 -22.40
C LYS A 256 -1.63 -6.75 -21.90
N THR A 257 -1.29 -6.50 -20.63
CA THR A 257 -0.01 -6.87 -20.05
C THR A 257 0.02 -8.30 -19.53
N LEU A 258 -1.12 -8.83 -19.05
CA LEU A 258 -1.24 -10.22 -18.58
C LEU A 258 -0.97 -11.24 -19.71
N GLY A 259 -1.37 -10.95 -20.94
CA GLY A 259 -1.06 -11.82 -22.08
C GLY A 259 0.42 -11.94 -22.42
N SER A 260 1.22 -10.93 -22.08
CA SER A 260 2.68 -10.97 -22.25
C SER A 260 3.39 -11.71 -21.10
N LEU A 261 2.81 -11.76 -19.90
CA LEU A 261 3.33 -12.47 -18.75
C LEU A 261 3.15 -14.00 -18.87
N CYS A 262 2.03 -14.46 -19.42
CA CYS A 262 1.84 -15.89 -19.72
C CYS A 262 2.84 -16.42 -20.75
N ARG A 263 3.45 -15.55 -21.57
CA ARG A 263 4.46 -15.93 -22.57
C ARG A 263 5.90 -15.83 -22.06
N ARG A 264 6.16 -15.22 -20.90
CA ARG A 264 7.51 -15.21 -20.32
C ARG A 264 7.70 -16.51 -19.55
N PRO A 265 8.69 -17.36 -19.91
CA PRO A 265 9.08 -18.46 -19.05
C PRO A 265 9.48 -17.88 -17.70
N LEU A 266 9.00 -18.51 -16.62
CA LEU A 266 9.40 -18.17 -15.25
C LEU A 266 10.95 -18.06 -15.25
N PRO A 267 11.53 -16.97 -14.71
CA PRO A 267 12.96 -16.94 -14.51
C PRO A 267 13.29 -18.15 -13.64
N HIS A 268 14.00 -19.10 -14.24
CA HIS A 268 14.55 -20.21 -13.48
C HIS A 268 15.34 -19.56 -12.33
N ALA A 269 14.91 -19.79 -11.09
CA ALA A 269 15.68 -19.44 -9.92
C ALA A 269 17.04 -20.10 -10.11
N GLY A 270 18.00 -19.34 -10.63
CA GLY A 270 19.35 -19.80 -10.86
C GLY A 270 19.93 -20.15 -9.50
N ILE A 271 19.87 -21.42 -9.15
CA ILE A 271 20.68 -21.97 -8.07
C ILE A 271 22.11 -21.58 -8.42
N PRO A 272 22.80 -20.76 -7.63
CA PRO A 272 24.17 -20.42 -7.92
C PRO A 272 24.95 -21.73 -7.99
N LYS A 273 25.48 -22.09 -9.17
CA LYS A 273 26.39 -23.18 -9.31
C LYS A 273 27.55 -22.94 -8.34
N ARG A 274 27.56 -23.67 -7.24
CA ARG A 274 28.73 -23.76 -6.38
C ARG A 274 29.90 -24.11 -7.30
N ARG A 275 30.84 -23.19 -7.48
CA ARG A 275 32.15 -23.54 -8.02
C ARG A 275 32.74 -24.52 -7.03
N ALA A 276 32.91 -25.74 -7.46
CA ALA A 276 33.71 -26.70 -6.75
C ALA A 276 35.19 -26.22 -6.72
N PRO A 277 35.93 -26.52 -5.64
CA PRO A 277 37.29 -26.09 -5.42
C PRO A 277 38.26 -26.57 -6.50
#